data_2f2011d868859755657146216485225a
#
_entry.id   2f2011d868859755657146216485225a
#
_cell.length_a   1.000
_cell.length_b   1.000
_cell.length_c   1.000
_cell.angle_alpha   90.00
_cell.angle_beta   90.00
_cell.angle_gamma   90.00
#
_symmetry.space_group_name_H-M   'P 1'
#
loop_
_entity.id
_entity.type
_entity.pdbx_description
1 polymer ?
#
loop_
_entity_poly.entity_id
_entity_poly.type
_entity_poly.pdbx_seq_one_letter_code
_entity_poly.pdbx_strand_id
1 'polypeptide(L)' 'MISYSRLWLLLHRRGYSTRDIIYLAGISESTYRKMSRNEAVRMDVLERVCAALRVDVGDVCSFSPLPTRIR' A
#
# COMPACT_ATOMS: atom_id res chain seq x y z
N MET A 1 10.70 5.89 6.08
CA MET A 1 10.16 4.52 5.89
C MET A 1 8.79 4.58 5.25
N ILE A 2 8.48 3.60 4.45
CA ILE A 2 7.19 3.58 3.80
C ILE A 2 6.13 2.96 4.72
N SER A 3 4.92 3.45 4.61
CA SER A 3 3.78 2.94 5.37
C SER A 3 2.60 2.75 4.43
N TYR A 4 1.89 1.65 4.59
CA TYR A 4 0.69 1.36 3.80
C TYR A 4 -0.59 1.49 4.63
N SER A 5 -0.51 2.19 5.75
CA SER A 5 -1.67 2.36 6.63
C SER A 5 -2.89 2.92 5.90
N ARG A 6 -2.64 3.83 4.97
CA ARG A 6 -3.73 4.43 4.20
C ARG A 6 -4.44 3.41 3.33
N LEU A 7 -3.67 2.46 2.78
CA LEU A 7 -4.25 1.39 1.98
C LEU A 7 -5.16 0.51 2.82
N TRP A 8 -4.67 0.11 4.01
CA TRP A 8 -5.47 -0.76 4.88
C TRP A 8 -6.75 -0.07 5.32
N LEU A 9 -6.66 1.20 5.63
CA LEU A 9 -7.83 1.98 6.02
C LEU A 9 -8.81 2.10 4.85
N LEU A 10 -8.31 2.34 3.66
CA LEU A 10 -9.14 2.45 2.47
C LEU A 10 -9.89 1.17 2.19
N LEU A 11 -9.21 0.02 2.26
CA LEU A 11 -9.84 -1.27 2.07
C LEU A 11 -10.93 -1.50 3.11
N HIS A 12 -10.62 -1.20 4.37
CA HIS A 12 -11.59 -1.36 5.44
C HIS A 12 -12.84 -0.52 5.20
N ARG A 13 -12.65 0.72 4.78
CA ARG A 13 -13.77 1.60 4.49
C ARG A 13 -14.66 1.09 3.38
N ARG A 14 -14.08 0.36 2.44
CA ARG A 14 -14.81 -0.21 1.31
C ARG A 14 -15.36 -1.59 1.58
N GLY A 15 -15.21 -2.09 2.81
CA GLY A 15 -15.75 -3.38 3.20
C GLY A 15 -14.87 -4.57 2.83
N TYR A 16 -13.60 -4.32 2.55
CA TYR A 16 -12.66 -5.39 2.22
C TYR A 16 -11.77 -5.72 3.41
N SER A 17 -11.26 -6.94 3.44
CA SER A 17 -10.18 -7.28 4.36
C SER A 17 -8.86 -6.85 3.71
N THR A 18 -7.80 -6.78 4.49
CA THR A 18 -6.50 -6.39 3.95
C THR A 18 -5.99 -7.40 2.92
N ARG A 19 -6.27 -8.69 3.13
CA ARG A 19 -5.83 -9.72 2.19
C ARG A 19 -6.54 -9.65 0.84
N ASP A 20 -7.67 -9.03 0.80
CA ASP A 20 -8.41 -8.92 -0.47
C ASP A 20 -7.62 -8.19 -1.54
N ILE A 21 -6.62 -7.40 -1.15
CA ILE A 21 -5.80 -6.69 -2.11
C ILE A 21 -5.05 -7.65 -3.04
N ILE A 22 -4.78 -8.87 -2.59
CA ILE A 22 -4.12 -9.88 -3.41
C ILE A 22 -4.96 -10.15 -4.65
N TYR A 23 -6.26 -10.30 -4.46
CA TYR A 23 -7.17 -10.59 -5.56
C TYR A 23 -7.52 -9.34 -6.35
N LEU A 24 -7.75 -8.25 -5.66
CA LEU A 24 -8.16 -7.00 -6.30
C LEU A 24 -7.08 -6.47 -7.24
N ALA A 25 -5.84 -6.51 -6.81
CA ALA A 25 -4.74 -5.97 -7.59
C ALA A 25 -3.92 -7.02 -8.32
N GLY A 26 -4.20 -8.30 -8.08
CA GLY A 26 -3.44 -9.37 -8.71
C GLY A 26 -1.99 -9.41 -8.29
N ILE A 27 -1.73 -9.17 -7.02
CA ILE A 27 -0.35 -9.21 -6.50
C ILE A 27 -0.09 -10.56 -5.84
N SER A 28 1.17 -10.88 -5.65
CA SER A 28 1.55 -12.14 -5.05
C SER A 28 1.43 -12.10 -3.55
N GLU A 29 1.40 -13.27 -2.95
CA GLU A 29 1.38 -13.42 -1.50
C GLU A 29 2.63 -12.79 -0.88
N SER A 30 3.79 -12.98 -1.51
CA SER A 30 5.02 -12.44 -0.97
C SER A 30 5.03 -10.91 -1.02
N THR A 31 4.44 -10.34 -2.07
CA THR A 31 4.30 -8.89 -2.17
C THR A 31 3.39 -8.35 -1.07
N TYR A 32 2.27 -9.02 -0.84
CA TYR A 32 1.37 -8.66 0.24
C TYR A 32 2.08 -8.67 1.59
N ARG A 33 2.90 -9.70 1.84
CA ARG A 33 3.64 -9.79 3.09
C ARG A 33 4.61 -8.64 3.27
N LYS A 34 5.27 -8.24 2.19
CA LYS A 34 6.15 -7.08 2.25
C LYS A 34 5.38 -5.83 2.64
N MET A 35 4.22 -5.63 2.04
CA MET A 35 3.40 -4.48 2.35
C MET A 35 2.92 -4.52 3.80
N SER A 36 2.60 -5.71 4.30
CA SER A 36 2.18 -5.87 5.70
C SER A 36 3.28 -5.49 6.68
N ARG A 37 4.53 -5.60 6.25
CA ARG A 37 5.67 -5.24 7.08
C ARG A 37 6.22 -3.87 6.76
N ASN A 38 5.51 -3.09 5.97
CA ASN A 38 5.93 -1.75 5.56
C ASN A 38 7.28 -1.77 4.83
N GLU A 39 7.44 -2.77 3.96
CA GLU A 39 8.62 -2.86 3.12
C GLU A 39 8.30 -2.31 1.73
N ALA A 40 9.32 -1.79 1.07
CA ALA A 40 9.12 -1.23 -0.25
C ALA A 40 8.76 -2.31 -1.26
N VAL A 41 7.91 -1.97 -2.19
CA VAL A 41 7.55 -2.84 -3.30
C VAL A 41 7.82 -2.10 -4.61
N ARG A 42 7.77 -2.84 -5.70
CA ARG A 42 8.04 -2.25 -7.01
C ARG A 42 6.95 -1.26 -7.38
N MET A 43 7.32 -0.29 -8.17
CA MET A 43 6.39 0.75 -8.60
C MET A 43 5.22 0.19 -9.40
N ASP A 44 5.45 -0.85 -10.20
CA ASP A 44 4.37 -1.46 -10.97
C ASP A 44 3.34 -2.14 -10.08
N VAL A 45 3.76 -2.62 -8.90
CA VAL A 45 2.82 -3.16 -7.92
C VAL A 45 1.91 -2.05 -7.42
N LEU A 46 2.49 -0.89 -7.11
CA LEU A 46 1.71 0.26 -6.66
C LEU A 46 0.74 0.71 -7.73
N GLU A 47 1.16 0.68 -8.99
CA GLU A 47 0.27 1.00 -10.10
C GLU A 47 -0.95 0.09 -10.14
N ARG A 48 -0.71 -1.21 -9.96
CA ARG A 48 -1.82 -2.18 -9.98
C ARG A 48 -2.78 -1.95 -8.83
N VAL A 49 -2.24 -1.68 -7.65
CA VAL A 49 -3.07 -1.41 -6.47
C VAL A 49 -3.91 -0.17 -6.70
N CYS A 50 -3.28 0.90 -7.17
CA CYS A 50 -3.99 2.15 -7.42
C CYS A 50 -5.05 1.98 -8.50
N ALA A 51 -4.73 1.27 -9.56
CA ALA A 51 -5.69 1.04 -10.64
C ALA A 51 -6.89 0.21 -10.16
N ALA A 52 -6.63 -0.82 -9.36
CA ALA A 52 -7.67 -1.67 -8.86
C ALA A 52 -8.65 -0.91 -7.96
N LEU A 53 -8.14 0.01 -7.18
CA LEU A 53 -8.96 0.77 -6.24
C LEU A 53 -9.38 2.14 -6.78
N ARG A 54 -8.87 2.51 -7.95
CA ARG A 54 -9.15 3.80 -8.59
C ARG A 54 -8.78 4.96 -7.70
N VAL A 55 -7.56 4.92 -7.20
CA VAL A 55 -7.03 5.96 -6.32
C VAL A 55 -5.62 6.30 -6.75
N ASP A 56 -5.07 7.33 -6.17
CA ASP A 56 -3.70 7.75 -6.44
C ASP A 56 -2.76 7.16 -5.39
N VAL A 57 -1.48 7.24 -5.67
CA VAL A 57 -0.47 6.64 -4.79
C VAL A 57 -0.51 7.22 -3.38
N GLY A 58 -0.83 8.49 -3.25
CA GLY A 58 -0.95 9.13 -1.94
C GLY A 58 -2.09 8.59 -1.09
N ASP A 59 -3.03 7.89 -1.70
CA ASP A 59 -4.13 7.25 -0.97
C ASP A 59 -3.74 5.86 -0.49
N VAL A 60 -2.63 5.34 -0.96
CA VAL A 60 -2.20 3.97 -0.70
C VAL A 60 -1.04 3.93 0.28
N CYS A 61 -0.07 4.82 0.12
CA CYS A 61 1.12 4.79 0.95
C CYS A 61 1.60 6.20 1.26
N SER A 62 2.46 6.26 2.26
CA SER A 62 3.10 7.49 2.64
C SER A 62 4.45 7.15 3.26
N PHE A 63 5.28 8.15 3.42
CA PHE A 63 6.54 7.94 4.10
C PHE A 63 6.41 8.43 5.53
N SER A 64 6.83 7.58 6.47
CA SER A 64 6.83 8.00 7.85
C SER A 64 7.79 9.13 7.99
N PRO A 65 7.48 10.08 8.85
CA PRO A 65 8.42 11.16 9.11
C PRO A 65 9.70 10.58 9.67
N LEU A 66 10.79 10.85 9.03
CA LEU A 66 12.07 10.46 9.54
C LEU A 66 12.60 11.57 10.40
N PRO A 67 13.41 11.26 11.39
CA PRO A 67 14.06 12.29 12.14
C PRO A 67 14.97 12.99 11.19
N THR A 68 14.48 14.02 10.58
CA THR A 68 15.18 14.67 9.55
C THR A 68 16.10 15.68 10.07
N ARG A 69 17.22 15.78 9.39
CA ARG A 69 18.09 16.75 9.71
C ARG A 69 17.96 17.73 8.71
N ILE A 70 17.37 18.79 9.00
CA ILE A 70 17.22 19.83 8.07
C ILE A 70 18.38 20.69 8.18
N ARG A 71 18.98 20.97 7.13
CA ARG A 71 20.10 21.71 7.23
C ARG A 71 19.98 22.99 6.78
#